data_03220349fce2eb3e0ab4a9b3c76e5c2f
#
_entry.id   03220349fce2eb3e0ab4a9b3c76e5c2f
#
_cell.length_a   1.000
_cell.length_b   1.000
_cell.length_c   1.000
_cell.angle_alpha   90.00
_cell.angle_beta   90.00
_cell.angle_gamma   90.00
#
_symmetry.space_group_name_H-M   'P 1'
#
loop_
_entity.id
_entity.type
_entity.pdbx_description
1 polymer ?
#
loop_
_entity_poly.entity_id
_entity_poly.type
_entity_poly.pdbx_seq_one_letter_code
_entity_poly.pdbx_strand_id
1 'polypeptide(L)'
;MSNIKKSTTELIGHTPLLEFTHFEKDLDLKARVVAKVEYFNLTGSVKDRIAYQMIVDAEEAGLLKPGSTIIEPTSGNTGIGLAAVGTAKGYRVILVMPDTMTVERRKMVKGYGAEVVLTEGAKGMKGAIAKAEELAAGIENSFIPQQFENMSNRKAHYLTTGPEIWEDTDGKVDIFISAIGTGGTISGTGKYLKEKNPNVKVIGVEPATSAVLTGGKPGPHKIQGIGTGFIPTTLDTDIYDEVIRVTDEEAFTTGAEIGTKEGILVGISSGSAVYAALEVAKREENAGKLIVVLLPDSGDRYLSTALFAE
;
A
#
# COMPACT_ATOMS: atom_id res chain seq x y z
N MET A 1 26.39 19.66 -3.99
CA MET A 1 25.20 20.29 -3.38
C MET A 1 24.91 19.60 -2.05
N SER A 2 24.41 20.34 -1.04
CA SER A 2 24.04 19.73 0.25
C SER A 2 22.85 18.79 0.06
N ASN A 3 22.89 17.58 0.67
CA ASN A 3 21.78 16.60 0.66
C ASN A 3 20.92 16.70 1.93
N ILE A 4 20.91 17.88 2.58
CA ILE A 4 20.08 18.12 3.77
C ILE A 4 18.64 18.35 3.35
N LYS A 5 17.73 17.49 3.81
CA LYS A 5 16.29 17.62 3.60
C LYS A 5 15.72 18.67 4.55
N LYS A 6 14.81 19.49 4.06
CA LYS A 6 14.18 20.58 4.82
C LYS A 6 12.82 20.19 5.39
N SER A 7 12.23 19.14 4.85
CA SER A 7 10.94 18.58 5.31
C SER A 7 11.02 17.07 5.37
N THR A 8 10.33 16.47 6.33
CA THR A 8 10.17 15.00 6.41
C THR A 8 9.45 14.44 5.19
N THR A 9 8.62 15.24 4.52
CA THR A 9 7.95 14.84 3.27
C THR A 9 8.90 14.57 2.11
N GLU A 10 10.12 15.12 2.13
CA GLU A 10 11.18 14.84 1.15
C GLU A 10 11.86 13.47 1.34
N LEU A 11 11.48 12.73 2.40
CA LEU A 11 11.91 11.35 2.65
C LEU A 11 10.94 10.32 2.07
N ILE A 12 9.85 10.76 1.44
CA ILE A 12 8.85 9.88 0.83
C ILE A 12 9.29 9.53 -0.59
N GLY A 13 9.19 8.25 -0.93
CA GLY A 13 9.61 7.74 -2.24
C GLY A 13 11.09 7.38 -2.30
N HIS A 14 11.60 7.20 -3.52
CA HIS A 14 12.95 6.75 -3.80
C HIS A 14 13.32 5.48 -3.03
N THR A 15 12.36 4.57 -2.88
CA THR A 15 12.54 3.31 -2.18
C THR A 15 13.37 2.34 -3.03
N PRO A 16 14.22 1.50 -2.41
CA PRO A 16 15.12 0.64 -3.16
C PRO A 16 14.41 -0.52 -3.85
N LEU A 17 15.06 -1.05 -4.88
CA LEU A 17 14.82 -2.38 -5.42
C LEU A 17 15.79 -3.39 -4.79
N LEU A 18 15.30 -4.55 -4.38
CA LEU A 18 16.07 -5.65 -3.80
C LEU A 18 15.83 -6.94 -4.61
N GLU A 19 16.86 -7.53 -5.16
CA GLU A 19 16.77 -8.81 -5.87
C GLU A 19 16.71 -9.99 -4.88
N PHE A 20 15.79 -10.91 -5.09
CA PHE A 20 15.57 -12.07 -4.22
C PHE A 20 16.43 -13.26 -4.65
N THR A 21 17.73 -13.13 -4.46
CA THR A 21 18.72 -14.11 -4.96
C THR A 21 18.65 -15.47 -4.28
N HIS A 22 18.20 -15.55 -3.01
CA HIS A 22 18.05 -16.82 -2.33
C HIS A 22 16.82 -17.58 -2.82
N PHE A 23 15.68 -16.92 -3.01
CA PHE A 23 14.51 -17.55 -3.62
C PHE A 23 14.78 -18.00 -5.05
N GLU A 24 15.46 -17.18 -5.86
CA GLU A 24 15.81 -17.53 -7.23
C GLU A 24 16.62 -18.82 -7.29
N LYS A 25 17.63 -18.95 -6.42
CA LYS A 25 18.48 -20.13 -6.34
C LYS A 25 17.74 -21.35 -5.79
N ASP A 26 17.02 -21.18 -4.67
CA ASP A 26 16.38 -22.30 -3.96
C ASP A 26 15.26 -22.95 -4.78
N LEU A 27 14.55 -22.16 -5.58
CA LEU A 27 13.39 -22.59 -6.35
C LEU A 27 13.68 -22.80 -7.85
N ASP A 28 14.92 -22.64 -8.30
CA ASP A 28 15.32 -22.70 -9.72
C ASP A 28 14.38 -21.86 -10.60
N LEU A 29 14.15 -20.59 -10.20
CA LEU A 29 13.22 -19.71 -10.89
C LEU A 29 13.68 -19.43 -12.33
N LYS A 30 12.72 -19.31 -13.25
CA LYS A 30 12.99 -19.01 -14.66
C LYS A 30 13.17 -17.49 -14.90
N ALA A 31 12.54 -16.68 -14.08
CA ALA A 31 12.59 -15.22 -14.11
C ALA A 31 13.29 -14.66 -12.87
N ARG A 32 13.88 -13.48 -13.00
CA ARG A 32 14.43 -12.71 -11.88
C ARG A 32 13.30 -12.02 -11.09
N VAL A 33 13.37 -12.06 -9.77
CA VAL A 33 12.38 -11.44 -8.88
C VAL A 33 13.02 -10.32 -8.08
N VAL A 34 12.53 -9.10 -8.28
CA VAL A 34 13.02 -7.89 -7.63
C VAL A 34 11.89 -7.24 -6.82
N ALA A 35 12.16 -6.96 -5.57
CA ALA A 35 11.21 -6.36 -4.64
C ALA A 35 11.36 -4.83 -4.59
N LYS A 36 10.27 -4.07 -4.81
CA LYS A 36 10.18 -2.64 -4.50
C LYS A 36 9.83 -2.49 -3.02
N VAL A 37 10.80 -2.09 -2.20
CA VAL A 37 10.71 -2.18 -0.73
C VAL A 37 10.16 -0.88 -0.14
N GLU A 38 8.83 -0.80 -0.04
CA GLU A 38 8.12 0.44 0.35
C GLU A 38 8.20 0.78 1.84
N TYR A 39 8.72 -0.10 2.70
CA TYR A 39 8.93 0.25 4.10
C TYR A 39 10.10 1.24 4.32
N PHE A 40 10.87 1.57 3.30
CA PHE A 40 11.86 2.66 3.34
C PHE A 40 11.23 4.06 3.25
N ASN A 41 9.93 4.16 3.02
CA ASN A 41 9.22 5.44 3.17
C ASN A 41 9.26 5.96 4.61
N LEU A 42 8.94 7.24 4.79
CA LEU A 42 8.98 7.99 6.05
C LEU A 42 8.37 7.25 7.25
N THR A 43 7.17 6.71 7.10
CA THR A 43 6.49 5.98 8.17
C THR A 43 6.55 4.47 8.01
N GLY A 44 7.30 3.97 7.04
CA GLY A 44 7.48 2.54 6.81
C GLY A 44 6.38 1.90 5.97
N SER A 45 5.72 2.63 5.08
CA SER A 45 4.76 2.03 4.14
C SER A 45 4.57 2.81 2.84
N VAL A 46 4.05 2.12 1.84
CA VAL A 46 3.62 2.67 0.55
C VAL A 46 2.58 3.80 0.67
N LYS A 47 1.84 3.83 1.78
CA LYS A 47 0.76 4.79 2.00
C LYS A 47 1.24 6.22 2.26
N ASP A 48 2.50 6.41 2.59
CA ASP A 48 3.08 7.75 2.73
C ASP A 48 2.98 8.53 1.41
N ARG A 49 3.15 7.84 0.28
CA ARG A 49 3.04 8.43 -1.06
C ARG A 49 1.66 9.02 -1.31
N ILE A 50 0.61 8.23 -1.04
CA ILE A 50 -0.77 8.69 -1.27
C ILE A 50 -1.20 9.73 -0.24
N ALA A 51 -0.76 9.62 1.01
CA ALA A 51 -1.02 10.62 2.05
C ALA A 51 -0.46 11.99 1.63
N TYR A 52 0.78 12.01 1.13
CA TYR A 52 1.40 13.23 0.63
C TYR A 52 0.65 13.80 -0.57
N GLN A 53 0.36 12.99 -1.59
CA GLN A 53 -0.27 13.45 -2.81
C GLN A 53 -1.71 13.95 -2.59
N MET A 54 -2.51 13.24 -1.77
CA MET A 54 -3.87 13.69 -1.44
C MET A 54 -3.87 15.05 -0.72
N ILE A 55 -2.89 15.29 0.15
CA ILE A 55 -2.76 16.58 0.85
C ILE A 55 -2.32 17.67 -0.13
N VAL A 56 -1.30 17.43 -0.95
CA VAL A 56 -0.80 18.43 -1.92
C VAL A 56 -1.87 18.81 -2.94
N ASP A 57 -2.55 17.84 -3.51
CA ASP A 57 -3.62 18.11 -4.48
C ASP A 57 -4.79 18.87 -3.85
N ALA A 58 -5.11 18.58 -2.58
CA ALA A 58 -6.14 19.31 -1.84
C ALA A 58 -5.73 20.78 -1.55
N GLU A 59 -4.44 21.02 -1.27
CA GLU A 59 -3.88 22.37 -1.15
C GLU A 59 -3.97 23.15 -2.46
N GLU A 60 -3.54 22.52 -3.57
CA GLU A 60 -3.60 23.10 -4.90
C GLU A 60 -5.04 23.41 -5.35
N ALA A 61 -5.99 22.56 -4.97
CA ALA A 61 -7.41 22.76 -5.24
C ALA A 61 -8.09 23.77 -4.28
N GLY A 62 -7.38 24.26 -3.26
CA GLY A 62 -7.94 25.17 -2.24
C GLY A 62 -8.90 24.50 -1.23
N LEU A 63 -8.94 23.17 -1.21
CA LEU A 63 -9.72 22.37 -0.26
C LEU A 63 -9.04 22.31 1.13
N LEU A 64 -7.71 22.35 1.16
CA LEU A 64 -6.89 22.47 2.37
C LEU A 64 -6.23 23.85 2.40
N LYS A 65 -6.39 24.54 3.54
CA LYS A 65 -5.81 25.85 3.80
C LYS A 65 -5.12 25.84 5.18
N PRO A 66 -4.22 26.78 5.47
CA PRO A 66 -3.67 26.91 6.82
C PRO A 66 -4.78 26.90 7.88
N GLY A 67 -4.65 26.03 8.89
CA GLY A 67 -5.67 25.84 9.93
C GLY A 67 -6.78 24.85 9.61
N SER A 68 -6.81 24.25 8.41
CA SER A 68 -7.75 23.16 8.08
C SER A 68 -7.50 21.91 8.91
N THR A 69 -8.55 21.08 9.05
CA THR A 69 -8.49 19.79 9.74
C THR A 69 -8.65 18.66 8.74
N ILE A 70 -7.72 17.71 8.73
CA ILE A 70 -7.81 16.47 7.97
C ILE A 70 -8.50 15.43 8.82
N ILE A 71 -9.55 14.77 8.29
CA ILE A 71 -10.30 13.73 8.99
C ILE A 71 -10.35 12.49 8.08
N GLU A 72 -9.90 11.33 8.55
CA GLU A 72 -9.98 10.10 7.74
C GLU A 72 -10.47 8.91 8.56
N PRO A 73 -11.48 8.18 8.06
CA PRO A 73 -11.91 6.93 8.68
C PRO A 73 -10.96 5.81 8.24
N THR A 74 -9.94 5.54 9.04
CA THR A 74 -8.94 4.52 8.73
C THR A 74 -8.21 4.04 9.98
N SER A 75 -7.88 2.78 10.01
CA SER A 75 -7.07 2.14 11.04
C SER A 75 -5.73 1.63 10.53
N GLY A 76 -5.47 1.81 9.23
CA GLY A 76 -4.31 1.26 8.55
C GLY A 76 -3.19 2.28 8.30
N ASN A 77 -2.29 1.88 7.40
CA ASN A 77 -1.11 2.65 7.02
C ASN A 77 -1.43 4.04 6.45
N THR A 78 -2.59 4.21 5.81
CA THR A 78 -3.02 5.52 5.31
C THR A 78 -3.17 6.54 6.44
N GLY A 79 -3.75 6.12 7.58
CA GLY A 79 -3.86 6.99 8.75
C GLY A 79 -2.51 7.37 9.32
N ILE A 80 -1.55 6.45 9.34
CA ILE A 80 -0.19 6.73 9.81
C ILE A 80 0.49 7.75 8.88
N GLY A 81 0.39 7.55 7.56
CA GLY A 81 0.93 8.48 6.57
C GLY A 81 0.29 9.88 6.67
N LEU A 82 -1.06 9.93 6.78
CA LEU A 82 -1.77 11.21 6.96
C LEU A 82 -1.39 11.92 8.26
N ALA A 83 -1.22 11.17 9.36
CA ALA A 83 -0.77 11.74 10.63
C ALA A 83 0.62 12.37 10.49
N ALA A 84 1.59 11.65 9.91
CA ALA A 84 2.95 12.14 9.75
C ALA A 84 3.03 13.34 8.79
N VAL A 85 2.45 13.22 7.59
CA VAL A 85 2.48 14.27 6.57
C VAL A 85 1.67 15.49 7.00
N GLY A 86 0.46 15.28 7.55
CA GLY A 86 -0.39 16.34 8.03
C GLY A 86 0.28 17.17 9.13
N THR A 87 0.87 16.49 10.12
CA THR A 87 1.64 17.16 11.19
C THR A 87 2.85 17.91 10.63
N ALA A 88 3.61 17.31 9.70
CA ALA A 88 4.77 17.98 9.09
C ALA A 88 4.39 19.25 8.30
N LYS A 89 3.17 19.30 7.79
CA LYS A 89 2.60 20.46 7.07
C LYS A 89 1.80 21.41 7.96
N GLY A 90 1.69 21.14 9.27
CA GLY A 90 1.01 21.99 10.26
C GLY A 90 -0.51 21.85 10.29
N TYR A 91 -1.07 20.77 9.78
CA TYR A 91 -2.50 20.47 9.85
C TYR A 91 -2.87 19.74 11.14
N ARG A 92 -4.06 20.01 11.64
CA ARG A 92 -4.73 19.15 12.61
C ARG A 92 -5.20 17.88 11.90
N VAL A 93 -4.93 16.72 12.49
CA VAL A 93 -5.31 15.42 11.90
C VAL A 93 -6.17 14.65 12.90
N ILE A 94 -7.35 14.20 12.48
CA ILE A 94 -8.27 13.36 13.24
C ILE A 94 -8.44 12.05 12.50
N LEU A 95 -8.10 10.92 13.15
CA LEU A 95 -8.30 9.60 12.61
C LEU A 95 -9.42 8.89 13.35
N VAL A 96 -10.40 8.41 12.59
CA VAL A 96 -11.57 7.73 13.15
C VAL A 96 -11.44 6.23 12.88
N MET A 97 -11.54 5.42 13.94
CA MET A 97 -11.35 3.98 13.83
C MET A 97 -12.16 3.21 14.88
N PRO A 98 -12.54 1.95 14.59
CA PRO A 98 -13.18 1.09 15.57
C PRO A 98 -12.29 0.85 16.80
N ASP A 99 -12.89 0.70 17.97
CA ASP A 99 -12.19 0.45 19.24
C ASP A 99 -11.54 -0.95 19.32
N THR A 100 -11.85 -1.82 18.37
CA THR A 100 -11.20 -3.13 18.18
C THR A 100 -9.77 -3.03 17.61
N MET A 101 -9.35 -1.85 17.16
CA MET A 101 -7.99 -1.64 16.66
C MET A 101 -6.95 -1.73 17.77
N THR A 102 -5.78 -2.30 17.42
CA THR A 102 -4.70 -2.54 18.39
C THR A 102 -4.21 -1.26 19.05
N VAL A 103 -3.77 -1.38 20.29
CA VAL A 103 -3.26 -0.24 21.09
C VAL A 103 -2.01 0.35 20.43
N GLU A 104 -1.17 -0.48 19.82
CA GLU A 104 0.05 -0.08 19.13
C GLU A 104 -0.26 0.88 17.97
N ARG A 105 -1.25 0.57 17.14
CA ARG A 105 -1.69 1.44 16.04
C ARG A 105 -2.20 2.78 16.55
N ARG A 106 -3.01 2.77 17.62
CA ARG A 106 -3.50 4.01 18.25
C ARG A 106 -2.37 4.85 18.82
N LYS A 107 -1.38 4.21 19.48
CA LYS A 107 -0.19 4.89 20.01
C LYS A 107 0.68 5.49 18.90
N MET A 108 0.86 4.77 17.80
CA MET A 108 1.67 5.23 16.67
C MET A 108 1.11 6.52 16.07
N VAL A 109 -0.18 6.58 15.72
CA VAL A 109 -0.78 7.78 15.14
C VAL A 109 -0.81 8.96 16.14
N LYS A 110 -1.03 8.69 17.43
CA LYS A 110 -0.91 9.71 18.48
C LYS A 110 0.53 10.22 18.63
N GLY A 111 1.53 9.35 18.44
CA GLY A 111 2.95 9.73 18.45
C GLY A 111 3.30 10.74 17.35
N TYR A 112 2.59 10.69 16.22
CA TYR A 112 2.68 11.72 15.16
C TYR A 112 1.82 12.97 15.44
N GLY A 113 1.14 13.05 16.58
CA GLY A 113 0.32 14.23 16.95
C GLY A 113 -1.14 14.17 16.47
N ALA A 114 -1.58 13.09 15.82
CA ALA A 114 -2.96 12.94 15.39
C ALA A 114 -3.90 12.63 16.56
N GLU A 115 -5.11 13.17 16.50
CA GLU A 115 -6.21 12.83 17.40
C GLU A 115 -6.86 11.50 16.94
N VAL A 116 -7.21 10.65 17.89
CA VAL A 116 -7.90 9.39 17.62
C VAL A 116 -9.31 9.45 18.21
N VAL A 117 -10.30 9.28 17.33
CA VAL A 117 -11.69 9.11 17.69
C VAL A 117 -12.08 7.65 17.51
N LEU A 118 -12.52 7.02 18.61
CA LEU A 118 -12.93 5.62 18.59
C LEU A 118 -14.43 5.50 18.38
N THR A 119 -14.83 4.51 17.56
CA THR A 119 -16.23 4.12 17.35
C THR A 119 -16.46 2.71 17.86
N GLU A 120 -17.73 2.35 18.09
CA GLU A 120 -18.11 1.01 18.52
C GLU A 120 -17.62 -0.05 17.51
N GLY A 121 -16.85 -1.04 17.98
CA GLY A 121 -16.28 -2.10 17.15
C GLY A 121 -17.33 -2.89 16.37
N ALA A 122 -18.51 -3.09 16.95
CA ALA A 122 -19.62 -3.79 16.29
C ALA A 122 -20.11 -3.09 15.00
N LYS A 123 -19.90 -1.77 14.87
CA LYS A 123 -20.26 -1.00 13.67
C LYS A 123 -19.16 -1.04 12.58
N GLY A 124 -17.97 -1.56 12.92
CA GLY A 124 -16.84 -1.68 11.99
C GLY A 124 -16.49 -0.38 11.28
N MET A 125 -15.98 -0.49 10.05
CA MET A 125 -15.61 0.69 9.24
C MET A 125 -16.79 1.57 8.86
N LYS A 126 -18.00 1.02 8.73
CA LYS A 126 -19.22 1.83 8.46
C LYS A 126 -19.47 2.83 9.58
N GLY A 127 -19.27 2.42 10.85
CA GLY A 127 -19.38 3.31 12.00
C GLY A 127 -18.29 4.40 12.00
N ALA A 128 -17.07 4.05 11.59
CA ALA A 128 -15.98 5.01 11.50
C ALA A 128 -16.22 6.05 10.38
N ILE A 129 -16.73 5.64 9.22
CA ILE A 129 -17.09 6.53 8.11
C ILE A 129 -18.17 7.52 8.55
N ALA A 130 -19.29 7.03 9.10
CA ALA A 130 -20.37 7.89 9.57
C ALA A 130 -19.90 8.91 10.62
N LYS A 131 -19.00 8.49 11.53
CA LYS A 131 -18.43 9.41 12.54
C LYS A 131 -17.46 10.43 11.94
N ALA A 132 -16.70 10.07 10.94
CA ALA A 132 -15.82 11.00 10.21
C ALA A 132 -16.65 12.08 9.48
N GLU A 133 -17.76 11.69 8.85
CA GLU A 133 -18.68 12.61 8.18
C GLU A 133 -19.38 13.55 9.19
N GLU A 134 -19.81 13.01 10.33
CA GLU A 134 -20.39 13.81 11.43
C GLU A 134 -19.40 14.87 11.93
N LEU A 135 -18.13 14.48 12.15
CA LEU A 135 -17.08 15.39 12.58
C LEU A 135 -16.79 16.47 11.52
N ALA A 136 -16.73 16.06 10.24
CA ALA A 136 -16.49 16.98 9.14
C ALA A 136 -17.62 18.01 8.99
N ALA A 137 -18.86 17.60 9.20
CA ALA A 137 -20.00 18.53 9.19
C ALA A 137 -19.96 19.56 10.34
N GLY A 138 -19.34 19.21 11.47
CA GLY A 138 -19.21 20.08 12.65
C GLY A 138 -17.92 20.90 12.73
N ILE A 139 -16.93 20.63 11.88
CA ILE A 139 -15.62 21.30 11.89
C ILE A 139 -15.47 22.13 10.62
N GLU A 140 -15.41 23.44 10.77
CA GLU A 140 -15.18 24.36 9.66
C GLU A 140 -13.80 24.09 9.02
N ASN A 141 -13.73 24.17 7.69
CA ASN A 141 -12.52 23.91 6.91
C ASN A 141 -11.95 22.50 7.13
N SER A 142 -12.81 21.49 7.27
CA SER A 142 -12.39 20.09 7.31
C SER A 142 -12.29 19.49 5.92
N PHE A 143 -11.43 18.47 5.77
CA PHE A 143 -11.20 17.73 4.54
C PHE A 143 -11.10 16.23 4.86
N ILE A 144 -11.87 15.41 4.12
CA ILE A 144 -11.78 13.94 4.18
C ILE A 144 -11.08 13.47 2.91
N PRO A 145 -9.87 12.90 3.00
CA PRO A 145 -9.09 12.42 1.85
C PRO A 145 -9.75 11.34 1.01
N GLN A 146 -10.50 10.40 1.62
CA GLN A 146 -11.25 9.34 0.95
C GLN A 146 -10.38 8.43 0.06
N GLN A 147 -9.45 7.69 0.66
CA GLN A 147 -8.44 6.90 -0.05
C GLN A 147 -8.96 5.94 -1.14
N PHE A 148 -10.22 5.48 -1.06
CA PHE A 148 -10.81 4.56 -2.03
C PHE A 148 -11.45 5.25 -3.24
N GLU A 149 -11.64 6.56 -3.19
CA GLU A 149 -12.32 7.35 -4.21
C GLU A 149 -11.42 8.43 -4.81
N ASN A 150 -10.47 8.95 -4.04
CA ASN A 150 -9.61 10.07 -4.41
C ASN A 150 -8.56 9.66 -5.45
N MET A 151 -8.65 10.24 -6.64
CA MET A 151 -7.75 9.96 -7.75
C MET A 151 -6.29 10.40 -7.52
N SER A 152 -6.03 11.25 -6.52
CA SER A 152 -4.67 11.56 -6.09
C SER A 152 -3.91 10.32 -5.60
N ASN A 153 -4.63 9.29 -5.17
CA ASN A 153 -4.06 7.99 -4.85
C ASN A 153 -3.38 7.34 -6.08
N ARG A 154 -4.06 7.26 -7.22
CA ARG A 154 -3.47 6.79 -8.48
C ARG A 154 -2.34 7.71 -8.94
N LYS A 155 -2.58 9.04 -8.87
CA LYS A 155 -1.63 10.08 -9.30
C LYS A 155 -0.30 9.95 -8.56
N ALA A 156 -0.31 9.67 -7.25
CA ALA A 156 0.91 9.45 -6.46
C ALA A 156 1.81 8.38 -7.08
N HIS A 157 1.24 7.24 -7.42
CA HIS A 157 1.99 6.12 -7.97
C HIS A 157 2.41 6.31 -9.43
N TYR A 158 1.58 7.02 -10.22
CA TYR A 158 1.93 7.41 -11.58
C TYR A 158 3.13 8.38 -11.60
N LEU A 159 3.16 9.34 -10.66
CA LEU A 159 4.22 10.35 -10.59
C LEU A 159 5.51 9.88 -9.90
N THR A 160 5.44 8.83 -9.08
CA THR A 160 6.58 8.43 -8.24
C THR A 160 6.95 6.95 -8.41
N THR A 161 6.11 6.02 -7.99
CA THR A 161 6.42 4.58 -7.98
C THR A 161 6.72 4.03 -9.37
N GLY A 162 5.92 4.41 -10.37
CA GLY A 162 6.12 4.00 -11.77
C GLY A 162 7.46 4.49 -12.34
N PRO A 163 7.75 5.80 -12.28
CA PRO A 163 9.06 6.35 -12.69
C PRO A 163 10.24 5.69 -11.97
N GLU A 164 10.18 5.56 -10.65
CA GLU A 164 11.25 4.92 -9.87
C GLU A 164 11.53 3.50 -10.34
N ILE A 165 10.49 2.66 -10.53
CA ILE A 165 10.68 1.29 -11.03
C ILE A 165 11.29 1.29 -12.42
N TRP A 166 10.81 2.17 -13.31
CA TRP A 166 11.32 2.26 -14.67
C TRP A 166 12.81 2.66 -14.70
N GLU A 167 13.17 3.68 -13.94
CA GLU A 167 14.55 4.19 -13.86
C GLU A 167 15.48 3.17 -13.19
N ASP A 168 15.08 2.62 -12.04
CA ASP A 168 15.89 1.68 -11.27
C ASP A 168 16.10 0.32 -11.99
N THR A 169 15.28 0.00 -13.00
CA THR A 169 15.43 -1.19 -13.84
C THR A 169 16.05 -0.90 -15.21
N ASP A 170 16.51 0.34 -15.47
CA ASP A 170 16.95 0.79 -16.81
C ASP A 170 15.87 0.52 -17.89
N GLY A 171 14.60 0.61 -17.53
CA GLY A 171 13.48 0.31 -18.43
C GLY A 171 13.29 -1.17 -18.80
N LYS A 172 13.90 -2.10 -18.05
CA LYS A 172 13.89 -3.54 -18.36
C LYS A 172 12.83 -4.35 -17.61
N VAL A 173 11.95 -3.68 -16.85
CA VAL A 173 10.84 -4.37 -16.18
C VAL A 173 9.90 -5.00 -17.21
N ASP A 174 9.67 -6.32 -17.10
CA ASP A 174 8.76 -7.07 -17.96
C ASP A 174 7.40 -7.31 -17.31
N ILE A 175 7.39 -7.51 -15.97
CA ILE A 175 6.20 -7.84 -15.21
C ILE A 175 6.19 -7.03 -13.91
N PHE A 176 5.08 -6.34 -13.63
CA PHE A 176 4.84 -5.66 -12.36
C PHE A 176 3.73 -6.35 -11.57
N ILE A 177 4.00 -6.69 -10.32
CA ILE A 177 3.06 -7.39 -9.44
C ILE A 177 2.75 -6.55 -8.19
N SER A 178 1.47 -6.39 -7.88
CA SER A 178 1.03 -5.67 -6.69
C SER A 178 -0.24 -6.28 -6.09
N ALA A 179 -0.25 -6.45 -4.79
CA ALA A 179 -1.47 -6.81 -4.06
C ALA A 179 -2.44 -5.62 -4.01
N ILE A 180 -3.74 -5.91 -4.19
CA ILE A 180 -4.76 -4.87 -4.41
C ILE A 180 -5.54 -4.59 -3.13
N GLY A 181 -5.28 -3.40 -2.54
CA GLY A 181 -6.11 -2.80 -1.49
C GLY A 181 -7.00 -1.71 -2.08
N THR A 182 -6.53 -0.46 -2.08
CA THR A 182 -7.25 0.65 -2.73
C THR A 182 -7.18 0.63 -4.26
N GLY A 183 -6.25 -0.12 -4.83
CA GLY A 183 -6.03 -0.19 -6.27
C GLY A 183 -5.16 0.94 -6.85
N GLY A 184 -4.86 1.97 -6.07
CA GLY A 184 -4.07 3.10 -6.56
C GLY A 184 -2.66 2.73 -7.00
N THR A 185 -1.99 1.85 -6.24
CA THR A 185 -0.63 1.38 -6.55
C THR A 185 -0.56 0.71 -7.91
N ILE A 186 -1.38 -0.33 -8.13
CA ILE A 186 -1.36 -1.08 -9.39
C ILE A 186 -1.81 -0.22 -10.57
N SER A 187 -2.82 0.63 -10.36
CA SER A 187 -3.37 1.48 -11.42
C SER A 187 -2.40 2.57 -11.85
N GLY A 188 -1.83 3.30 -10.88
CA GLY A 188 -0.90 4.40 -11.18
C GLY A 188 0.43 3.90 -11.74
N THR A 189 1.03 2.91 -11.08
CA THR A 189 2.29 2.30 -11.53
C THR A 189 2.13 1.60 -12.86
N GLY A 190 1.09 0.75 -12.99
CA GLY A 190 0.82 -0.01 -14.22
C GLY A 190 0.58 0.91 -15.41
N LYS A 191 -0.16 2.01 -15.23
CA LYS A 191 -0.37 3.01 -16.28
C LYS A 191 0.96 3.59 -16.76
N TYR A 192 1.80 4.05 -15.85
CA TYR A 192 3.09 4.63 -16.21
C TYR A 192 3.97 3.61 -16.96
N LEU A 193 4.08 2.39 -16.45
CA LEU A 193 4.91 1.36 -17.07
C LEU A 193 4.41 0.96 -18.46
N LYS A 194 3.10 0.77 -18.65
CA LYS A 194 2.50 0.46 -19.95
C LYS A 194 2.61 1.60 -20.97
N GLU A 195 2.61 2.85 -20.51
CA GLU A 195 2.88 4.01 -21.37
C GLU A 195 4.34 4.04 -21.87
N LYS A 196 5.29 3.57 -21.04
CA LYS A 196 6.70 3.43 -21.43
C LYS A 196 6.94 2.22 -22.32
N ASN A 197 6.36 1.08 -21.98
CA ASN A 197 6.44 -0.15 -22.74
C ASN A 197 5.09 -0.90 -22.67
N PRO A 198 4.29 -0.91 -23.74
CA PRO A 198 2.98 -1.58 -23.77
C PRO A 198 3.04 -3.09 -23.53
N ASN A 199 4.21 -3.72 -23.64
CA ASN A 199 4.39 -5.14 -23.40
C ASN A 199 4.58 -5.51 -21.93
N VAL A 200 4.73 -4.52 -21.03
CA VAL A 200 4.79 -4.78 -19.59
C VAL A 200 3.49 -5.40 -19.13
N LYS A 201 3.59 -6.59 -18.53
CA LYS A 201 2.44 -7.24 -17.89
C LYS A 201 2.24 -6.70 -16.47
N VAL A 202 0.99 -6.44 -16.12
CA VAL A 202 0.59 -5.99 -14.80
C VAL A 202 -0.26 -7.08 -14.16
N ILE A 203 0.16 -7.58 -12.99
CA ILE A 203 -0.53 -8.68 -12.32
C ILE A 203 -1.00 -8.20 -10.94
N GLY A 204 -2.30 -8.33 -10.70
CA GLY A 204 -2.91 -8.06 -9.42
C GLY A 204 -2.91 -9.29 -8.51
N VAL A 205 -2.99 -9.05 -7.21
CA VAL A 205 -3.16 -10.12 -6.22
C VAL A 205 -4.35 -9.81 -5.32
N GLU A 206 -5.22 -10.80 -5.12
CA GLU A 206 -6.37 -10.70 -4.21
C GLU A 206 -6.45 -11.93 -3.29
N PRO A 207 -7.10 -11.82 -2.10
CA PRO A 207 -7.32 -12.98 -1.23
C PRO A 207 -8.25 -14.00 -1.87
N ALA A 208 -7.88 -15.28 -1.83
CA ALA A 208 -8.67 -16.37 -2.42
C ALA A 208 -10.10 -16.45 -1.86
N THR A 209 -10.29 -16.14 -0.57
CA THR A 209 -11.61 -16.15 0.08
C THR A 209 -12.42 -14.87 -0.13
N SER A 210 -11.83 -13.83 -0.74
CA SER A 210 -12.47 -12.55 -1.05
C SER A 210 -12.15 -12.11 -2.49
N ALA A 211 -12.34 -13.01 -3.43
CA ALA A 211 -11.90 -12.92 -4.83
C ALA A 211 -12.86 -12.08 -5.70
N VAL A 212 -13.13 -10.84 -5.31
CA VAL A 212 -14.10 -9.94 -5.94
C VAL A 212 -13.68 -9.54 -7.36
N LEU A 213 -12.37 -9.38 -7.59
CA LEU A 213 -11.84 -8.91 -8.88
C LEU A 213 -11.91 -10.01 -9.95
N THR A 214 -11.89 -11.26 -9.55
CA THR A 214 -12.01 -12.43 -10.45
C THR A 214 -13.42 -13.05 -10.45
N GLY A 215 -14.44 -12.27 -10.09
CA GLY A 215 -15.85 -12.65 -10.16
C GLY A 215 -16.37 -13.47 -8.99
N GLY A 216 -15.60 -13.59 -7.90
CA GLY A 216 -16.04 -14.21 -6.66
C GLY A 216 -16.86 -13.27 -5.77
N LYS A 217 -17.14 -13.71 -4.54
CA LYS A 217 -17.85 -12.94 -3.53
C LYS A 217 -16.88 -12.41 -2.48
N PRO A 218 -17.19 -11.28 -1.81
CA PRO A 218 -16.44 -10.85 -0.65
C PRO A 218 -16.56 -11.90 0.48
N GLY A 219 -15.47 -12.12 1.17
CA GLY A 219 -15.38 -13.08 2.27
C GLY A 219 -14.30 -12.71 3.28
N PRO A 220 -14.30 -13.35 4.46
CA PRO A 220 -13.29 -13.10 5.48
C PRO A 220 -11.93 -13.64 5.06
N HIS A 221 -10.88 -12.89 5.36
CA HIS A 221 -9.48 -13.27 5.20
C HIS A 221 -8.61 -12.55 6.24
N LYS A 222 -7.36 -13.00 6.39
CA LYS A 222 -6.40 -12.46 7.36
C LYS A 222 -5.29 -11.61 6.71
N ILE A 223 -5.28 -11.46 5.39
CA ILE A 223 -4.28 -10.66 4.67
C ILE A 223 -4.63 -9.18 4.82
N GLN A 224 -4.06 -8.54 5.85
CA GLN A 224 -4.35 -7.14 6.15
C GLN A 224 -3.88 -6.21 5.02
N GLY A 225 -4.67 -5.17 4.72
CA GLY A 225 -4.32 -4.11 3.77
C GLY A 225 -4.77 -4.34 2.33
N ILE A 226 -5.31 -5.51 2.00
CA ILE A 226 -5.85 -5.84 0.68
C ILE A 226 -7.25 -6.46 0.80
N GLY A 227 -7.89 -6.75 -0.32
CA GLY A 227 -9.16 -7.51 -0.34
C GLY A 227 -10.31 -6.76 0.34
N THR A 228 -10.61 -5.55 -0.09
CA THR A 228 -11.62 -4.65 0.50
C THR A 228 -13.06 -5.17 0.47
N GLY A 229 -13.32 -6.23 -0.31
CA GLY A 229 -14.66 -6.79 -0.50
C GLY A 229 -15.53 -6.01 -1.50
N PHE A 230 -14.99 -5.00 -2.14
CA PHE A 230 -15.60 -4.21 -3.21
C PHE A 230 -14.53 -3.71 -4.18
N ILE A 231 -14.94 -3.20 -5.34
CA ILE A 231 -14.05 -2.60 -6.34
C ILE A 231 -13.93 -1.10 -6.03
N PRO A 232 -12.76 -0.60 -5.59
CA PRO A 232 -12.56 0.83 -5.31
C PRO A 232 -12.61 1.67 -6.59
N THR A 233 -13.07 2.92 -6.50
CA THR A 233 -13.03 3.88 -7.61
C THR A 233 -11.60 4.16 -8.07
N THR A 234 -10.65 4.10 -7.16
CA THR A 234 -9.21 4.27 -7.44
C THR A 234 -8.57 3.08 -8.14
N LEU A 235 -9.28 1.96 -8.34
CA LEU A 235 -8.80 0.83 -9.13
C LEU A 235 -9.20 0.99 -10.61
N ASP A 236 -8.25 0.86 -11.50
CA ASP A 236 -8.47 0.69 -12.93
C ASP A 236 -8.54 -0.81 -13.24
N THR A 237 -9.72 -1.30 -13.53
CA THR A 237 -9.92 -2.73 -13.79
C THR A 237 -9.37 -3.19 -15.13
N ASP A 238 -9.02 -2.26 -16.02
CA ASP A 238 -8.45 -2.55 -17.33
C ASP A 238 -6.91 -2.54 -17.33
N ILE A 239 -6.29 -2.15 -16.18
CA ILE A 239 -4.84 -2.00 -16.12
C ILE A 239 -4.10 -3.32 -15.99
N TYR A 240 -4.67 -4.29 -15.28
CA TYR A 240 -4.04 -5.57 -15.03
C TYR A 240 -4.40 -6.62 -16.10
N ASP A 241 -3.42 -7.44 -16.44
CA ASP A 241 -3.55 -8.51 -17.42
C ASP A 241 -3.98 -9.84 -16.78
N GLU A 242 -3.71 -9.99 -15.47
CA GLU A 242 -4.02 -11.17 -14.68
C GLU A 242 -4.27 -10.77 -13.22
N VAL A 243 -5.10 -11.54 -12.50
CA VAL A 243 -5.23 -11.47 -11.03
C VAL A 243 -5.02 -12.85 -10.44
N ILE A 244 -4.07 -12.96 -9.52
CA ILE A 244 -3.74 -14.21 -8.81
C ILE A 244 -4.43 -14.20 -7.45
N ARG A 245 -5.11 -15.30 -7.13
CA ARG A 245 -5.73 -15.53 -5.82
C ARG A 245 -4.71 -16.16 -4.90
N VAL A 246 -4.58 -15.61 -3.68
CA VAL A 246 -3.65 -16.11 -2.67
C VAL A 246 -4.42 -16.41 -1.39
N THR A 247 -4.16 -17.56 -0.78
CA THR A 247 -4.74 -17.95 0.50
C THR A 247 -4.03 -17.27 1.66
N ASP A 248 -4.66 -17.26 2.84
CA ASP A 248 -4.02 -16.78 4.07
C ASP A 248 -2.74 -17.56 4.37
N GLU A 249 -2.75 -18.89 4.21
CA GLU A 249 -1.60 -19.77 4.48
C GLU A 249 -0.42 -19.43 3.57
N GLU A 250 -0.65 -19.31 2.26
CA GLU A 250 0.40 -18.95 1.28
C GLU A 250 1.01 -17.58 1.60
N ALA A 251 0.17 -16.58 1.97
CA ALA A 251 0.64 -15.26 2.33
C ALA A 251 1.50 -15.26 3.60
N PHE A 252 1.07 -15.99 4.65
CA PHE A 252 1.79 -16.05 5.93
C PHE A 252 3.09 -16.85 5.79
N THR A 253 3.07 -18.02 5.15
CA THR A 253 4.26 -18.84 4.94
C THR A 253 5.31 -18.10 4.15
N THR A 254 4.93 -17.54 2.99
CA THR A 254 5.87 -16.77 2.17
C THR A 254 6.38 -15.52 2.88
N GLY A 255 5.52 -14.81 3.62
CA GLY A 255 5.92 -13.65 4.41
C GLY A 255 6.99 -13.96 5.47
N ALA A 256 6.86 -15.10 6.15
CA ALA A 256 7.86 -15.58 7.10
C ALA A 256 9.17 -16.03 6.40
N GLU A 257 9.05 -16.71 5.26
CA GLU A 257 10.21 -17.14 4.47
C GLU A 257 11.05 -15.98 3.93
N ILE A 258 10.43 -14.84 3.58
CA ILE A 258 11.18 -13.63 3.16
C ILE A 258 12.14 -13.20 4.28
N GLY A 259 11.69 -13.24 5.54
CA GLY A 259 12.53 -12.90 6.69
C GLY A 259 13.72 -13.84 6.84
N THR A 260 13.50 -15.13 6.72
CA THR A 260 14.53 -16.16 6.96
C THR A 260 15.46 -16.39 5.76
N LYS A 261 15.02 -16.10 4.55
CA LYS A 261 15.79 -16.30 3.32
C LYS A 261 16.47 -15.01 2.83
N GLU A 262 15.73 -13.91 2.76
CA GLU A 262 16.24 -12.65 2.19
C GLU A 262 16.63 -11.62 3.27
N GLY A 263 16.40 -11.92 4.55
CA GLY A 263 16.86 -11.10 5.68
C GLY A 263 16.06 -9.80 5.89
N ILE A 264 14.86 -9.69 5.36
CA ILE A 264 13.98 -8.53 5.54
C ILE A 264 12.61 -8.93 6.13
N LEU A 265 12.13 -8.18 7.12
CA LEU A 265 10.81 -8.40 7.69
C LEU A 265 9.77 -7.54 6.97
N VAL A 266 8.74 -8.20 6.45
CA VAL A 266 7.69 -7.58 5.64
C VAL A 266 6.30 -7.88 6.19
N GLY A 267 5.30 -7.09 5.78
CA GLY A 267 3.91 -7.32 6.19
C GLY A 267 3.25 -8.48 5.44
N ILE A 268 2.06 -8.88 5.91
CA ILE A 268 1.31 -10.05 5.40
C ILE A 268 0.99 -9.88 3.91
N SER A 269 0.59 -8.69 3.47
CA SER A 269 0.29 -8.42 2.06
C SER A 269 1.53 -8.48 1.16
N SER A 270 2.73 -8.24 1.69
CA SER A 270 3.98 -8.49 0.99
C SER A 270 4.19 -9.98 0.73
N GLY A 271 3.90 -10.83 1.73
CA GLY A 271 3.94 -12.28 1.58
C GLY A 271 3.01 -12.76 0.44
N SER A 272 1.78 -12.22 0.37
CA SER A 272 0.85 -12.57 -0.72
C SER A 272 1.36 -12.13 -2.10
N ALA A 273 1.96 -10.93 -2.20
CA ALA A 273 2.49 -10.42 -3.46
C ALA A 273 3.71 -11.23 -3.92
N VAL A 274 4.61 -11.58 -2.99
CA VAL A 274 5.79 -12.41 -3.30
C VAL A 274 5.40 -13.83 -3.67
N TYR A 275 4.44 -14.46 -2.98
CA TYR A 275 3.92 -15.76 -3.40
C TYR A 275 3.50 -15.75 -4.88
N ALA A 276 2.69 -14.77 -5.26
CA ALA A 276 2.27 -14.63 -6.66
C ALA A 276 3.47 -14.40 -7.60
N ALA A 277 4.46 -13.59 -7.18
CA ALA A 277 5.66 -13.35 -7.99
C ALA A 277 6.49 -14.62 -8.19
N LEU A 278 6.64 -15.46 -7.16
CA LEU A 278 7.34 -16.73 -7.26
C LEU A 278 6.61 -17.70 -8.20
N GLU A 279 5.28 -17.78 -8.12
CA GLU A 279 4.49 -18.61 -9.04
C GLU A 279 4.59 -18.14 -10.51
N VAL A 280 4.62 -16.82 -10.74
CA VAL A 280 4.84 -16.24 -12.08
C VAL A 280 6.26 -16.49 -12.57
N ALA A 281 7.25 -16.43 -11.66
CA ALA A 281 8.67 -16.64 -12.01
C ALA A 281 9.02 -18.10 -12.36
N LYS A 282 8.22 -19.06 -11.92
CA LYS A 282 8.37 -20.49 -12.28
C LYS A 282 7.89 -20.81 -13.69
N ARG A 283 7.09 -19.95 -14.31
CA ARG A 283 6.48 -20.22 -15.62
C ARG A 283 7.53 -20.17 -16.73
N GLU A 284 7.57 -21.15 -17.60
CA GLU A 284 8.53 -21.23 -18.71
C GLU A 284 8.45 -20.04 -19.67
N GLU A 285 7.26 -19.52 -19.93
CA GLU A 285 7.07 -18.32 -20.78
C GLU A 285 7.67 -17.04 -20.19
N ASN A 286 8.09 -17.07 -18.92
CA ASN A 286 8.72 -15.96 -18.25
C ASN A 286 10.23 -16.10 -18.09
N ALA A 287 10.82 -17.13 -18.73
CA ALA A 287 12.27 -17.35 -18.68
C ALA A 287 13.04 -16.10 -19.12
N GLY A 288 14.00 -15.67 -18.28
CA GLY A 288 14.86 -14.51 -18.52
C GLY A 288 14.19 -13.14 -18.28
N LYS A 289 12.91 -13.08 -17.91
CA LYS A 289 12.21 -11.82 -17.64
C LYS A 289 12.55 -11.25 -16.26
N LEU A 290 12.34 -9.95 -16.12
CA LEU A 290 12.46 -9.19 -14.87
C LEU A 290 11.07 -8.92 -14.29
N ILE A 291 10.81 -9.49 -13.12
CA ILE A 291 9.58 -9.30 -12.34
C ILE A 291 9.86 -8.31 -11.21
N VAL A 292 9.10 -7.22 -11.14
CA VAL A 292 9.12 -6.31 -10.00
C VAL A 292 7.85 -6.53 -9.17
N VAL A 293 8.02 -6.90 -7.90
CA VAL A 293 6.93 -7.07 -6.93
C VAL A 293 7.00 -5.99 -5.86
N LEU A 294 5.86 -5.34 -5.56
CA LEU A 294 5.83 -4.29 -4.55
C LEU A 294 5.52 -4.85 -3.16
N LEU A 295 6.37 -4.50 -2.18
CA LEU A 295 6.23 -4.87 -0.76
C LEU A 295 5.72 -3.65 0.03
N PRO A 296 4.42 -3.62 0.43
CA PRO A 296 3.78 -2.41 0.92
C PRO A 296 4.31 -1.86 2.24
N ASP A 297 4.72 -2.70 3.19
CA ASP A 297 5.12 -2.27 4.53
C ASP A 297 6.04 -3.25 5.26
N SER A 298 6.52 -2.82 6.44
CA SER A 298 7.40 -3.58 7.35
C SER A 298 6.66 -4.64 8.16
N GLY A 299 7.36 -5.72 8.50
CA GLY A 299 6.91 -6.77 9.41
C GLY A 299 6.70 -6.32 10.86
N ASP A 300 7.35 -5.25 11.30
CA ASP A 300 7.27 -4.75 12.68
C ASP A 300 5.83 -4.46 13.15
N ARG A 301 4.94 -4.20 12.21
CA ARG A 301 3.51 -3.95 12.48
C ARG A 301 2.70 -5.20 12.72
N TYR A 302 3.29 -6.37 12.56
CA TYR A 302 2.64 -7.69 12.55
C TYR A 302 3.26 -8.70 13.51
N LEU A 303 4.18 -8.26 14.40
CA LEU A 303 4.89 -9.13 15.35
C LEU A 303 3.95 -9.91 16.28
N SER A 304 2.77 -9.37 16.59
CA SER A 304 1.74 -10.03 17.40
C SER A 304 0.75 -10.87 16.59
N THR A 305 0.99 -11.04 15.28
CA THR A 305 0.11 -11.84 14.40
C THR A 305 0.70 -13.22 14.12
N ALA A 306 -0.08 -14.09 13.48
CA ALA A 306 0.37 -15.41 13.05
C ALA A 306 1.54 -15.38 12.03
N LEU A 307 1.89 -14.23 11.47
CA LEU A 307 3.03 -14.10 10.55
C LEU A 307 4.36 -14.44 11.23
N PHE A 308 4.49 -14.14 12.52
CA PHE A 308 5.69 -14.38 13.32
C PHE A 308 5.39 -15.23 14.57
N ALA A 309 4.27 -15.99 14.55
CA ALA A 309 3.97 -16.91 15.65
C ALA A 309 4.98 -18.07 15.68
N GLU A 310 5.39 -18.46 16.91
CA GLU A 310 6.23 -19.63 17.18
C GLU A 310 5.49 -20.95 16.90
#